data_7c393c94d645d7797cbb514a8a2bc3bc
#
_entry.id   7c393c94d645d7797cbb514a8a2bc3bc
#
_cell.length_a   1.000
_cell.length_b   1.000
_cell.length_c   1.000
_cell.angle_alpha   90.00
_cell.angle_beta   90.00
_cell.angle_gamma   90.00
#
_symmetry.space_group_name_H-M   'P 1'
#
loop_
_entity.id
_entity.type
_entity.pdbx_description
1 polymer ?
#
loop_
_entity_poly.entity_id
_entity_poly.type
_entity_poly.pdbx_seq_one_letter_code
_entity_poly.pdbx_strand_id
1 'polypeptide(L)'
;MLTNVPKYHEDATVWEVLEKDGTHLGVLYMDFHPRESKRGGAWMTSYRSQKTVDGKRVAPVVSIVCNFTKPSANAPALLTFDEVTTFFHEFGHSLHGLLSNVTYKSLAGTSVPRDFVELPSQIMENWAAEPEVLKMYAKHYKTGEVIPETLVNKLKKAGTFDQGFTTTEYLAASLLDLEYHSQTKDITVDANAFEKAAMTKIGLISSIIPRYRSTY
;
A
#
# COMPACT_ATOMS: atom_id res chain seq x y z
N MET A 1 -10.68 3.90 -20.09
CA MET A 1 -11.50 2.93 -19.33
C MET A 1 -12.07 1.91 -20.31
N LEU A 2 -12.01 0.63 -19.98
CA LEU A 2 -12.59 -0.44 -20.77
C LEU A 2 -14.01 -0.73 -20.29
N THR A 3 -14.98 -0.77 -21.21
CA THR A 3 -16.40 -1.01 -20.90
C THR A 3 -16.87 -2.41 -21.32
N ASN A 4 -16.15 -3.05 -22.24
CA ASN A 4 -16.52 -4.33 -22.84
C ASN A 4 -15.71 -5.51 -22.30
N VAL A 5 -15.23 -5.41 -21.06
CA VAL A 5 -14.49 -6.48 -20.39
C VAL A 5 -15.28 -7.01 -19.19
N PRO A 6 -15.15 -8.28 -18.83
CA PRO A 6 -15.81 -8.83 -17.66
C PRO A 6 -15.39 -8.09 -16.39
N LYS A 7 -16.35 -7.77 -15.54
CA LYS A 7 -16.13 -7.22 -14.20
C LYS A 7 -16.70 -8.18 -13.16
N TYR A 8 -15.98 -8.35 -12.07
CA TYR A 8 -16.45 -9.20 -10.97
C TYR A 8 -17.42 -8.47 -10.03
N HIS A 9 -17.50 -7.13 -10.12
CA HIS A 9 -18.44 -6.29 -9.36
C HIS A 9 -18.71 -4.98 -10.12
N GLU A 10 -19.89 -4.41 -9.97
CA GLU A 10 -20.28 -3.17 -10.63
C GLU A 10 -19.43 -1.95 -10.24
N ASP A 11 -19.02 -1.88 -8.95
CA ASP A 11 -18.15 -0.82 -8.44
C ASP A 11 -16.72 -0.88 -9.03
N ALA A 12 -16.29 -1.99 -9.60
CA ALA A 12 -14.97 -2.09 -10.19
C ALA A 12 -14.90 -1.37 -11.54
N THR A 13 -13.87 -0.57 -11.71
CA THR A 13 -13.51 0.04 -13.01
C THR A 13 -12.33 -0.70 -13.62
N VAL A 14 -12.25 -0.73 -14.94
CA VAL A 14 -11.19 -1.45 -15.66
C VAL A 14 -10.51 -0.50 -16.64
N TRP A 15 -9.21 -0.50 -16.62
CA TRP A 15 -8.38 0.37 -17.42
C TRP A 15 -7.36 -0.41 -18.22
N GLU A 16 -7.23 -0.07 -19.49
CA GLU A 16 -6.07 -0.46 -20.29
C GLU A 16 -4.92 0.48 -19.94
N VAL A 17 -3.76 -0.09 -19.68
CA VAL A 17 -2.52 0.64 -19.43
C VAL A 17 -1.64 0.49 -20.66
N LEU A 18 -1.21 1.60 -21.20
CA LEU A 18 -0.43 1.70 -22.43
C LEU A 18 0.90 2.39 -22.15
N GLU A 19 1.90 2.05 -22.94
CA GLU A 19 3.12 2.83 -23.08
C GLU A 19 2.84 4.15 -23.82
N LYS A 20 3.81 5.04 -23.81
CA LYS A 20 3.71 6.34 -24.51
C LYS A 20 3.47 6.22 -26.01
N ASP A 21 3.96 5.14 -26.60
CA ASP A 21 3.79 4.83 -28.04
C ASP A 21 2.47 4.10 -28.35
N GLY A 22 1.63 3.84 -27.35
CA GLY A 22 0.38 3.12 -27.46
C GLY A 22 0.51 1.59 -27.32
N THR A 23 1.70 1.06 -27.05
CA THR A 23 1.88 -0.38 -26.83
C THR A 23 1.15 -0.82 -25.55
N HIS A 24 0.41 -1.91 -25.65
CA HIS A 24 -0.34 -2.50 -24.53
C HIS A 24 0.59 -3.03 -23.42
N LEU A 25 0.52 -2.44 -22.25
CA LEU A 25 1.28 -2.85 -21.06
C LEU A 25 0.54 -3.89 -20.23
N GLY A 26 -0.74 -3.66 -19.98
CA GLY A 26 -1.54 -4.54 -19.15
C GLY A 26 -2.94 -3.99 -18.88
N VAL A 27 -3.66 -4.69 -18.02
CA VAL A 27 -5.01 -4.28 -17.58
C VAL A 27 -5.00 -4.05 -16.08
N LEU A 28 -5.58 -2.93 -15.65
CA LEU A 28 -5.71 -2.53 -14.26
C LEU A 28 -7.19 -2.47 -13.87
N TYR A 29 -7.57 -3.29 -12.89
CA TYR A 29 -8.83 -3.18 -12.18
C TYR A 29 -8.67 -2.28 -10.97
N MET A 30 -9.64 -1.39 -10.72
CA MET A 30 -9.70 -0.54 -9.54
C MET A 30 -11.02 -0.78 -8.82
N ASP A 31 -10.94 -1.24 -7.58
CA ASP A 31 -12.06 -1.59 -6.72
C ASP A 31 -11.93 -0.86 -5.38
N PHE A 32 -12.52 0.33 -5.29
CA PHE A 32 -12.23 1.28 -4.22
C PHE A 32 -13.18 1.26 -3.04
N HIS A 33 -14.36 0.66 -3.17
CA HIS A 33 -15.41 0.84 -2.17
C HIS A 33 -15.69 -0.42 -1.35
N PRO A 34 -16.02 -0.28 -0.05
CA PRO A 34 -16.35 -1.40 0.80
C PRO A 34 -17.70 -2.03 0.42
N ARG A 35 -17.85 -3.32 0.72
CA ARG A 35 -19.08 -4.09 0.63
C ARG A 35 -19.01 -5.29 1.56
N GLU A 36 -20.15 -5.94 1.85
CA GLU A 36 -20.27 -7.01 2.85
C GLU A 36 -19.25 -8.14 2.67
N SER A 37 -19.02 -8.61 1.43
CA SER A 37 -18.12 -9.72 1.12
C SER A 37 -16.64 -9.31 0.99
N LYS A 38 -16.29 -8.04 1.19
CA LYS A 38 -14.96 -7.50 0.97
C LYS A 38 -14.21 -7.32 2.28
N ARG A 39 -12.98 -7.82 2.34
CA ARG A 39 -12.10 -7.61 3.50
C ARG A 39 -11.71 -6.15 3.63
N GLY A 40 -11.49 -5.69 4.87
CA GLY A 40 -10.94 -4.36 5.15
C GLY A 40 -9.46 -4.22 4.73
N GLY A 41 -8.96 -2.99 4.74
CA GLY A 41 -7.61 -2.65 4.30
C GLY A 41 -7.52 -2.36 2.81
N ALA A 42 -6.30 -2.37 2.28
CA ALA A 42 -6.01 -2.20 0.86
C ALA A 42 -4.97 -3.22 0.42
N TRP A 43 -4.98 -3.58 -0.85
CA TRP A 43 -3.99 -4.49 -1.44
C TRP A 43 -4.00 -4.43 -2.96
N MET A 44 -2.85 -4.74 -3.54
CA MET A 44 -2.73 -5.10 -4.95
C MET A 44 -2.74 -6.61 -5.11
N THR A 45 -3.34 -7.11 -6.17
CA THR A 45 -3.22 -8.52 -6.57
C THR A 45 -3.08 -8.67 -8.08
N SER A 46 -2.50 -9.78 -8.52
CA SER A 46 -2.37 -10.13 -9.93
C SER A 46 -3.30 -11.30 -10.27
N TYR A 47 -4.26 -11.08 -11.15
CA TYR A 47 -5.06 -12.15 -11.74
C TYR A 47 -4.27 -12.92 -12.82
N ARG A 48 -3.41 -12.20 -13.50
CA ARG A 48 -2.45 -12.77 -14.45
C ARG A 48 -1.12 -12.04 -14.30
N SER A 49 -0.07 -12.75 -13.89
CA SER A 49 1.27 -12.20 -13.83
C SER A 49 1.87 -12.09 -15.24
N GLN A 50 2.73 -11.10 -15.45
CA GLN A 50 3.51 -11.00 -16.67
C GLN A 50 4.43 -12.22 -16.82
N LYS A 51 4.66 -12.67 -18.02
CA LYS A 51 5.63 -13.71 -18.38
C LYS A 51 5.98 -13.61 -19.86
N THR A 52 6.97 -14.38 -20.30
CA THR A 52 7.28 -14.56 -21.71
C THR A 52 6.96 -15.99 -22.12
N VAL A 53 6.23 -16.15 -23.23
CA VAL A 53 5.90 -17.45 -23.83
C VAL A 53 6.26 -17.37 -25.31
N ASP A 54 7.08 -18.30 -25.77
CA ASP A 54 7.55 -18.37 -27.18
C ASP A 54 8.12 -17.01 -27.67
N GLY A 55 8.92 -16.36 -26.82
CA GLY A 55 9.52 -15.05 -27.10
C GLY A 55 8.55 -13.86 -27.08
N LYS A 56 7.27 -14.06 -26.75
CA LYS A 56 6.25 -13.02 -26.71
C LYS A 56 5.88 -12.68 -25.27
N ARG A 57 5.81 -11.38 -24.99
CA ARG A 57 5.33 -10.89 -23.69
C ARG A 57 3.83 -11.15 -23.52
N VAL A 58 3.48 -11.83 -22.45
CA VAL A 58 2.09 -11.95 -21.97
C VAL A 58 1.84 -10.83 -20.97
N ALA A 59 0.95 -9.92 -21.33
CA ALA A 59 0.64 -8.75 -20.50
C ALA A 59 -0.05 -9.14 -19.18
N PRO A 60 0.26 -8.48 -18.06
CA PRO A 60 -0.36 -8.74 -16.77
C PRO A 60 -1.79 -8.20 -16.69
N VAL A 61 -2.55 -8.76 -15.76
CA VAL A 61 -3.84 -8.25 -15.32
C VAL A 61 -3.76 -8.10 -13.80
N VAL A 62 -3.81 -6.88 -13.33
CA VAL A 62 -3.65 -6.55 -11.90
C VAL A 62 -4.87 -5.80 -11.38
N SER A 63 -5.03 -5.78 -10.07
CA SER A 63 -6.06 -4.96 -9.42
C SER A 63 -5.53 -4.23 -8.20
N ILE A 64 -6.07 -3.03 -7.97
CA ILE A 64 -6.00 -2.31 -6.71
C ILE A 64 -7.35 -2.48 -6.02
N VAL A 65 -7.31 -2.92 -4.79
CA VAL A 65 -8.49 -3.06 -3.94
C VAL A 65 -8.31 -2.17 -2.72
N CYS A 66 -9.28 -1.30 -2.46
CA CYS A 66 -9.31 -0.40 -1.29
C CYS A 66 -10.68 -0.48 -0.61
N ASN A 67 -10.84 0.28 0.46
CA ASN A 67 -12.10 0.39 1.19
C ASN A 67 -12.42 1.87 1.50
N PHE A 68 -12.32 2.71 0.48
CA PHE A 68 -12.61 4.14 0.60
C PHE A 68 -14.12 4.37 0.68
N THR A 69 -14.51 5.40 1.42
CA THR A 69 -15.93 5.79 1.57
C THR A 69 -16.59 5.98 0.21
N LYS A 70 -17.75 5.36 -0.01
CA LYS A 70 -18.56 5.57 -1.23
C LYS A 70 -19.07 7.01 -1.32
N PRO A 71 -19.23 7.53 -2.54
CA PRO A 71 -19.98 8.76 -2.73
C PRO A 71 -21.45 8.57 -2.28
N SER A 72 -22.04 9.64 -1.75
CA SER A 72 -23.46 9.69 -1.44
C SER A 72 -24.25 10.42 -2.53
N ALA A 73 -25.57 10.37 -2.47
CA ALA A 73 -26.41 11.12 -3.43
C ALA A 73 -26.11 12.64 -3.43
N ASN A 74 -25.62 13.19 -2.33
CA ASN A 74 -25.43 14.62 -2.13
C ASN A 74 -23.96 15.07 -2.10
N ALA A 75 -23.00 14.13 -2.08
CA ALA A 75 -21.58 14.47 -1.99
C ALA A 75 -20.71 13.39 -2.67
N PRO A 76 -19.65 13.81 -3.38
CA PRO A 76 -18.65 12.87 -3.91
C PRO A 76 -17.92 12.15 -2.78
N ALA A 77 -17.24 11.06 -3.09
CA ALA A 77 -16.27 10.46 -2.19
C ALA A 77 -15.09 11.43 -2.04
N LEU A 78 -14.91 11.96 -0.83
CA LEU A 78 -13.78 12.81 -0.49
C LEU A 78 -12.82 11.94 0.34
N LEU A 79 -11.62 11.75 -0.17
CA LEU A 79 -10.60 10.95 0.48
C LEU A 79 -9.86 11.78 1.54
N THR A 80 -9.52 11.16 2.65
CA THR A 80 -8.51 11.70 3.56
C THR A 80 -7.13 11.65 2.90
N PHE A 81 -6.16 12.38 3.45
CA PHE A 81 -4.80 12.33 2.91
C PHE A 81 -4.18 10.93 3.06
N ASP A 82 -4.46 10.22 4.14
CA ASP A 82 -4.01 8.85 4.37
C ASP A 82 -4.59 7.88 3.33
N GLU A 83 -5.86 8.03 2.96
CA GLU A 83 -6.47 7.23 1.88
C GLU A 83 -5.84 7.53 0.52
N VAL A 84 -5.47 8.78 0.24
CA VAL A 84 -4.72 9.15 -0.97
C VAL A 84 -3.33 8.50 -0.94
N THR A 85 -2.62 8.56 0.17
CA THR A 85 -1.31 7.91 0.33
C THR A 85 -1.42 6.41 0.12
N THR A 86 -2.44 5.77 0.70
CA THR A 86 -2.76 4.35 0.47
C THR A 86 -2.98 4.05 -1.01
N PHE A 87 -3.71 4.90 -1.74
CA PHE A 87 -3.88 4.73 -3.19
C PHE A 87 -2.56 4.78 -3.94
N PHE A 88 -1.69 5.74 -3.63
CA PHE A 88 -0.36 5.82 -4.25
C PHE A 88 0.49 4.58 -3.93
N HIS A 89 0.42 4.08 -2.70
CA HIS A 89 1.08 2.85 -2.27
C HIS A 89 0.65 1.65 -3.14
N GLU A 90 -0.66 1.37 -3.21
CA GLU A 90 -1.19 0.25 -4.00
C GLU A 90 -0.95 0.44 -5.50
N PHE A 91 -0.93 1.68 -5.96
CA PHE A 91 -0.54 1.99 -7.34
C PHE A 91 0.94 1.68 -7.60
N GLY A 92 1.82 1.88 -6.63
CA GLY A 92 3.23 1.48 -6.70
C GLY A 92 3.39 -0.03 -6.88
N HIS A 93 2.66 -0.84 -6.13
CA HIS A 93 2.60 -2.30 -6.35
C HIS A 93 2.05 -2.65 -7.73
N SER A 94 1.02 -1.93 -8.18
CA SER A 94 0.44 -2.14 -9.50
C SER A 94 1.41 -1.82 -10.62
N LEU A 95 2.19 -0.75 -10.50
CA LEU A 95 3.28 -0.43 -11.44
C LEU A 95 4.34 -1.53 -11.45
N HIS A 96 4.71 -2.06 -10.29
CA HIS A 96 5.65 -3.19 -10.19
C HIS A 96 5.14 -4.40 -10.98
N GLY A 97 3.83 -4.71 -10.90
CA GLY A 97 3.21 -5.77 -11.68
C GLY A 97 3.12 -5.46 -13.17
N LEU A 98 2.64 -4.26 -13.53
CA LEU A 98 2.41 -3.83 -14.91
C LEU A 98 3.70 -3.68 -15.72
N LEU A 99 4.74 -3.11 -15.10
CA LEU A 99 6.04 -2.87 -15.74
C LEU A 99 6.96 -4.11 -15.72
N SER A 100 6.52 -5.21 -15.15
CA SER A 100 7.28 -6.44 -15.12
C SER A 100 7.63 -6.91 -16.53
N ASN A 101 8.90 -7.31 -16.74
CA ASN A 101 9.39 -7.82 -18.01
C ASN A 101 10.36 -9.00 -17.78
N VAL A 102 9.80 -10.11 -17.34
CA VAL A 102 10.54 -11.32 -16.98
C VAL A 102 10.12 -12.51 -17.86
N THR A 103 10.98 -13.52 -17.91
CA THR A 103 10.67 -14.77 -18.61
C THR A 103 9.69 -15.62 -17.82
N TYR A 104 9.92 -15.77 -16.52
CA TYR A 104 9.15 -16.67 -15.66
C TYR A 104 8.17 -15.90 -14.77
N LYS A 105 6.89 -16.30 -14.79
CA LYS A 105 5.84 -15.66 -13.97
C LYS A 105 6.13 -15.64 -12.46
N SER A 106 6.91 -16.60 -11.97
CA SER A 106 7.31 -16.70 -10.56
C SER A 106 8.28 -15.61 -10.09
N LEU A 107 8.81 -14.83 -11.05
CA LEU A 107 9.71 -13.70 -10.80
C LEU A 107 9.06 -12.36 -11.16
N ALA A 108 7.76 -12.35 -11.46
CA ALA A 108 7.07 -11.17 -11.95
C ALA A 108 6.53 -10.30 -10.82
N GLY A 109 6.68 -8.98 -10.96
CA GLY A 109 6.08 -7.99 -10.07
C GLY A 109 6.41 -8.23 -8.60
N THR A 110 5.37 -8.38 -7.78
CA THR A 110 5.49 -8.56 -6.33
C THR A 110 6.00 -9.95 -5.89
N SER A 111 6.34 -10.84 -6.85
CA SER A 111 7.02 -12.12 -6.57
C SER A 111 8.53 -11.91 -6.34
N VAL A 112 8.87 -11.15 -5.32
CA VAL A 112 10.24 -10.76 -4.91
C VAL A 112 10.44 -11.04 -3.42
N PRO A 113 11.68 -11.03 -2.91
CA PRO A 113 11.94 -11.10 -1.47
C PRO A 113 11.17 -10.02 -0.69
N ARG A 114 10.82 -10.36 0.54
CA ARG A 114 9.95 -9.53 1.38
C ARG A 114 10.53 -8.16 1.72
N ASP A 115 11.85 -8.08 1.84
CA ASP A 115 12.59 -6.85 2.09
C ASP A 115 12.63 -5.88 0.91
N PHE A 116 12.20 -6.31 -0.29
CA PHE A 116 12.15 -5.49 -1.50
C PHE A 116 10.72 -5.12 -1.93
N VAL A 117 9.72 -5.93 -1.60
CA VAL A 117 8.36 -5.83 -2.16
C VAL A 117 7.71 -4.46 -1.94
N GLU A 118 8.00 -3.80 -0.82
CA GLU A 118 7.45 -2.49 -0.48
C GLU A 118 8.25 -1.30 -1.07
N LEU A 119 9.39 -1.54 -1.72
CA LEU A 119 10.17 -0.42 -2.29
C LEU A 119 9.38 0.38 -3.34
N PRO A 120 8.73 -0.22 -4.35
CA PRO A 120 7.95 0.54 -5.32
C PRO A 120 6.73 1.24 -4.72
N SER A 121 6.04 0.59 -3.78
CA SER A 121 4.85 1.14 -3.13
C SER A 121 5.19 2.34 -2.25
N GLN A 122 6.17 2.21 -1.37
CA GLN A 122 6.57 3.27 -0.45
C GLN A 122 7.23 4.46 -1.15
N ILE A 123 7.96 4.24 -2.25
CA ILE A 123 8.46 5.35 -3.09
C ILE A 123 7.29 6.15 -3.67
N MET A 124 6.24 5.49 -4.13
CA MET A 124 5.09 6.18 -4.72
C MET A 124 4.33 7.05 -3.72
N GLU A 125 4.32 6.70 -2.43
CA GLU A 125 3.70 7.53 -1.38
C GLU A 125 4.27 8.96 -1.33
N ASN A 126 5.54 9.14 -1.60
CA ASN A 126 6.19 10.46 -1.59
C ASN A 126 5.52 11.44 -2.56
N TRP A 127 5.01 10.94 -3.68
CA TRP A 127 4.37 11.79 -4.70
C TRP A 127 3.02 12.34 -4.23
N ALA A 128 2.35 11.72 -3.28
CA ALA A 128 1.07 12.19 -2.76
C ALA A 128 1.15 13.60 -2.16
N ALA A 129 2.29 13.95 -1.54
CA ALA A 129 2.50 15.23 -0.88
C ALA A 129 3.29 16.25 -1.74
N GLU A 130 3.78 15.85 -2.91
CA GLU A 130 4.56 16.75 -3.76
C GLU A 130 3.68 17.89 -4.31
N PRO A 131 4.13 19.17 -4.23
CA PRO A 131 3.31 20.32 -4.61
C PRO A 131 2.78 20.26 -6.04
N GLU A 132 3.58 19.80 -6.98
CA GLU A 132 3.17 19.68 -8.39
C GLU A 132 2.09 18.62 -8.58
N VAL A 133 2.17 17.51 -7.85
CA VAL A 133 1.19 16.42 -7.89
C VAL A 133 -0.10 16.85 -7.17
N LEU A 134 0.02 17.51 -6.01
CA LEU A 134 -1.14 18.08 -5.28
C LEU A 134 -1.95 19.04 -6.17
N LYS A 135 -1.32 19.89 -6.96
CA LYS A 135 -2.00 20.77 -7.92
C LYS A 135 -2.82 20.00 -8.96
N MET A 136 -2.43 18.79 -9.28
CA MET A 136 -3.15 17.97 -10.27
C MET A 136 -4.43 17.37 -9.70
N TYR A 137 -4.42 16.86 -8.47
CA TYR A 137 -5.55 16.12 -7.90
C TYR A 137 -6.26 16.79 -6.72
N ALA A 138 -5.53 17.56 -5.87
CA ALA A 138 -6.09 18.16 -4.67
C ALA A 138 -6.86 19.45 -5.00
N LYS A 139 -8.07 19.29 -5.56
CA LYS A 139 -8.94 20.39 -5.99
C LYS A 139 -10.27 20.34 -5.26
N HIS A 140 -10.79 21.52 -4.93
CA HIS A 140 -12.11 21.64 -4.33
C HIS A 140 -13.18 21.11 -5.29
N TYR A 141 -13.99 20.14 -4.85
CA TYR A 141 -14.88 19.37 -5.72
C TYR A 141 -15.99 20.19 -6.41
N LYS A 142 -16.34 21.39 -5.89
CA LYS A 142 -17.33 22.30 -6.51
C LYS A 142 -16.67 23.40 -7.33
N THR A 143 -15.58 24.02 -6.81
CA THR A 143 -15.00 25.21 -7.44
C THR A 143 -13.82 24.89 -8.36
N GLY A 144 -13.18 23.71 -8.20
CA GLY A 144 -11.98 23.34 -8.93
C GLY A 144 -10.70 24.05 -8.44
N GLU A 145 -10.81 24.88 -7.40
CA GLU A 145 -9.65 25.55 -6.80
C GLU A 145 -8.68 24.56 -6.21
N VAL A 146 -7.40 24.78 -6.45
CA VAL A 146 -6.31 23.96 -5.89
C VAL A 146 -6.23 24.16 -4.38
N ILE A 147 -5.84 23.12 -3.66
CA ILE A 147 -5.61 23.16 -2.21
C ILE A 147 -4.73 24.36 -1.84
N PRO A 148 -5.12 25.20 -0.85
CA PRO A 148 -4.30 26.31 -0.41
C PRO A 148 -2.95 25.88 0.18
N GLU A 149 -1.89 26.62 -0.10
CA GLU A 149 -0.55 26.36 0.41
C GLU A 149 -0.49 26.28 1.94
N THR A 150 -1.34 27.05 2.63
CA THR A 150 -1.47 27.01 4.09
C THR A 150 -1.90 25.64 4.60
N LEU A 151 -2.77 24.92 3.87
CA LEU A 151 -3.17 23.55 4.21
C LEU A 151 -2.07 22.55 3.87
N VAL A 152 -1.36 22.71 2.75
CA VAL A 152 -0.19 21.88 2.39
C VAL A 152 0.88 21.97 3.48
N ASN A 153 1.16 23.18 3.98
CA ASN A 153 2.12 23.38 5.04
C ASN A 153 1.67 22.76 6.38
N LYS A 154 0.37 22.71 6.67
CA LYS A 154 -0.17 22.01 7.84
C LYS A 154 0.01 20.49 7.69
N LEU A 155 -0.26 19.92 6.51
CA LEU A 155 -0.02 18.50 6.24
C LEU A 155 1.45 18.12 6.47
N LYS A 156 2.39 18.90 5.93
CA LYS A 156 3.83 18.66 6.15
C LYS A 156 4.23 18.69 7.61
N LYS A 157 3.69 19.63 8.39
CA LYS A 157 3.94 19.70 9.84
C LYS A 157 3.31 18.53 10.61
N ALA A 158 2.11 18.09 10.20
CA ALA A 158 1.44 16.95 10.83
C ALA A 158 2.25 15.65 10.64
N GLY A 159 2.87 15.45 9.48
CA GLY A 159 3.69 14.28 9.18
C GLY A 159 4.97 14.14 10.02
N THR A 160 5.39 15.18 10.75
CA THR A 160 6.53 15.11 11.67
C THR A 160 6.12 15.00 13.15
N PHE A 161 4.81 15.12 13.42
CA PHE A 161 4.29 15.04 14.78
C PHE A 161 4.39 13.60 15.30
N ASP A 162 4.90 13.46 16.53
CA ASP A 162 5.11 12.16 17.21
C ASP A 162 5.90 11.11 16.41
N GLN A 163 6.69 11.53 15.42
CA GLN A 163 7.48 10.61 14.57
C GLN A 163 8.44 9.73 15.39
N GLY A 164 9.01 10.26 16.48
CA GLY A 164 9.86 9.49 17.38
C GLY A 164 9.10 8.35 18.06
N PHE A 165 7.88 8.59 18.52
CA PHE A 165 7.02 7.55 19.10
C PHE A 165 6.66 6.48 18.06
N THR A 166 6.14 6.89 16.92
CA THR A 166 5.76 5.96 15.82
C THR A 166 6.94 5.09 15.36
N THR A 167 8.12 5.68 15.23
CA THR A 167 9.33 4.94 14.84
C THR A 167 9.75 3.96 15.93
N THR A 168 9.67 4.36 17.21
CA THR A 168 10.00 3.48 18.34
C THR A 168 9.04 2.30 18.43
N GLU A 169 7.74 2.53 18.24
CA GLU A 169 6.73 1.48 18.21
C GLU A 169 7.01 0.45 17.10
N TYR A 170 7.30 0.92 15.90
CA TYR A 170 7.67 0.06 14.77
C TYR A 170 8.94 -0.74 15.05
N LEU A 171 9.99 -0.09 15.56
CA LEU A 171 11.25 -0.75 15.89
C LEU A 171 11.09 -1.76 17.02
N ALA A 172 10.20 -1.51 17.99
CA ALA A 172 9.93 -2.47 19.06
C ALA A 172 9.42 -3.81 18.52
N ALA A 173 8.52 -3.79 17.52
CA ALA A 173 8.06 -4.99 16.85
C ALA A 173 9.21 -5.74 16.16
N SER A 174 10.01 -5.03 15.37
CA SER A 174 11.13 -5.60 14.63
C SER A 174 12.21 -6.19 15.55
N LEU A 175 12.49 -5.53 16.67
CA LEU A 175 13.48 -5.98 17.65
C LEU A 175 12.98 -7.20 18.45
N LEU A 176 11.69 -7.27 18.75
CA LEU A 176 11.11 -8.46 19.39
C LEU A 176 11.14 -9.67 18.45
N ASP A 177 10.78 -9.47 17.18
CA ASP A 177 10.87 -10.50 16.14
C ASP A 177 12.32 -11.03 16.05
N LEU A 178 13.28 -10.12 15.98
CA LEU A 178 14.70 -10.49 15.94
C LEU A 178 15.14 -11.25 17.21
N GLU A 179 14.70 -10.85 18.40
CA GLU A 179 15.02 -11.57 19.65
C GLU A 179 14.45 -13.00 19.62
N TYR A 180 13.24 -13.22 19.09
CA TYR A 180 12.68 -14.57 18.92
C TYR A 180 13.51 -15.40 17.92
N HIS A 181 13.79 -14.86 16.76
CA HIS A 181 14.40 -15.60 15.64
C HIS A 181 15.94 -15.70 15.73
N SER A 182 16.59 -15.01 16.65
CA SER A 182 18.02 -15.15 16.93
C SER A 182 18.35 -16.22 17.99
N GLN A 183 17.34 -16.86 18.58
CA GLN A 183 17.55 -17.88 19.58
C GLN A 183 18.16 -19.15 18.97
N THR A 184 19.20 -19.66 19.60
CA THR A 184 19.86 -20.92 19.21
C THR A 184 19.36 -22.13 19.99
N LYS A 185 18.43 -21.93 20.94
CA LYS A 185 17.84 -22.95 21.82
C LYS A 185 16.34 -22.65 21.96
N ASP A 186 15.59 -23.67 22.34
CA ASP A 186 14.17 -23.53 22.62
C ASP A 186 13.92 -22.49 23.72
N ILE A 187 12.92 -21.65 23.48
CA ILE A 187 12.46 -20.66 24.45
C ILE A 187 11.58 -21.37 25.45
N THR A 188 12.05 -21.42 26.71
CA THR A 188 11.35 -22.11 27.81
C THR A 188 10.57 -21.18 28.72
N VAL A 189 10.74 -19.86 28.55
CA VAL A 189 10.04 -18.84 29.33
C VAL A 189 8.68 -18.51 28.73
N ASP A 190 7.75 -18.05 29.56
CA ASP A 190 6.44 -17.57 29.12
C ASP A 190 6.60 -16.41 28.13
N ALA A 191 5.76 -16.37 27.11
CA ALA A 191 5.83 -15.37 26.04
C ALA A 191 5.68 -13.91 26.54
N ASN A 192 4.87 -13.68 27.59
CA ASN A 192 4.76 -12.34 28.20
C ASN A 192 6.05 -11.94 28.91
N ALA A 193 6.70 -12.89 29.60
CA ALA A 193 7.96 -12.65 30.28
C ALA A 193 9.09 -12.38 29.28
N PHE A 194 9.12 -13.13 28.17
CA PHE A 194 10.09 -12.92 27.09
C PHE A 194 9.94 -11.54 26.46
N GLU A 195 8.72 -11.17 26.02
CA GLU A 195 8.43 -9.85 25.45
C GLU A 195 8.80 -8.73 26.42
N LYS A 196 8.39 -8.85 27.69
CA LYS A 196 8.72 -7.86 28.71
C LYS A 196 10.23 -7.66 28.89
N ALA A 197 10.99 -8.74 28.90
CA ALA A 197 12.45 -8.67 29.02
C ALA A 197 13.07 -8.00 27.80
N ALA A 198 12.67 -8.40 26.58
CA ALA A 198 13.14 -7.80 25.33
C ALA A 198 12.81 -6.30 25.24
N MET A 199 11.60 -5.90 25.57
CA MET A 199 11.18 -4.50 25.53
C MET A 199 11.85 -3.65 26.59
N THR A 200 12.08 -4.19 27.79
CA THR A 200 12.84 -3.50 28.84
C THR A 200 14.29 -3.25 28.42
N LYS A 201 14.91 -4.21 27.71
CA LYS A 201 16.28 -4.10 27.19
C LYS A 201 16.45 -2.91 26.22
N ILE A 202 15.43 -2.57 25.46
CA ILE A 202 15.43 -1.41 24.56
C ILE A 202 14.90 -0.12 25.22
N GLY A 203 14.62 -0.14 26.50
CA GLY A 203 14.23 1.04 27.29
C GLY A 203 12.74 1.35 27.31
N LEU A 204 11.86 0.49 26.84
CA LEU A 204 10.42 0.70 26.95
C LEU A 204 9.95 0.52 28.39
N ILE A 205 9.12 1.46 28.84
CA ILE A 205 8.49 1.39 30.16
C ILE A 205 7.35 0.34 30.16
N SER A 206 7.13 -0.29 31.29
CA SER A 206 6.18 -1.41 31.43
C SER A 206 4.73 -1.06 31.05
N SER A 207 4.34 0.21 31.15
CA SER A 207 3.01 0.71 30.80
C SER A 207 2.71 0.76 29.30
N ILE A 208 3.73 0.73 28.45
CA ILE A 208 3.61 0.79 26.98
C ILE A 208 4.22 -0.42 26.27
N ILE A 209 4.39 -1.54 26.97
CA ILE A 209 4.86 -2.77 26.33
C ILE A 209 3.81 -3.27 25.33
N PRO A 210 4.14 -3.36 24.06
CA PRO A 210 3.23 -3.84 23.01
C PRO A 210 2.85 -5.31 23.24
N ARG A 211 1.81 -5.77 22.54
CA ARG A 211 1.35 -7.17 22.59
C ARG A 211 1.79 -7.94 21.36
N TYR A 212 3.00 -7.72 20.88
CA TYR A 212 3.49 -8.34 19.65
C TYR A 212 3.71 -9.83 19.77
N ARG A 213 3.87 -10.38 21.00
CA ARG A 213 3.95 -11.83 21.26
C ARG A 213 2.81 -12.67 20.69
N SER A 214 1.68 -12.05 20.39
CA SER A 214 0.54 -12.74 19.77
C SER A 214 0.65 -12.83 18.24
N THR A 215 1.69 -12.22 17.67
CA THR A 215 1.93 -12.16 16.22
C THR A 215 3.05 -13.12 15.80
N TYR A 216 3.94 -13.51 16.72
CA TYR A 216 5.11 -14.35 16.50
C TYR A 216 4.97 -15.73 17.14
#